data_121fac5061d8aa7f09b2390fcd9df76d
#
_entry.id   121fac5061d8aa7f09b2390fcd9df76d
#
_cell.length_a   1.000
_cell.length_b   1.000
_cell.length_c   1.000
_cell.angle_alpha   90.00
_cell.angle_beta   90.00
_cell.angle_gamma   90.00
#
_symmetry.space_group_name_H-M   'P 1'
#
loop_
_entity.id
_entity.type
_entity.pdbx_description
1 polymer ?
#
loop_
_entity_poly.entity_id
_entity_poly.type
_entity_poly.pdbx_seq_one_letter_code
_entity_poly.pdbx_strand_id
1 'polypeptide(L)'
;MDNKERILEATMKVFNKKGLKFTMDDIAEELSMSKKTIYTVFDNKEAMFFCMVDYCLDKIKEQKNKVLSDDTLTTVDKLRGVLKVLPECYRDIDLSNLYQLKDKYPATYLKVEEQLESGWEGVIRLMEQGMRENVIRPINPHIVKTMMEATIEQFFQRDVLIINGISYNEALEEVVDILVDGILVND
;
A
#
# COMPACT_ATOMS: atom_id res chain seq x y z
N MET A 1 21.45 -6.80 -0.88
CA MET A 1 20.13 -7.46 -0.68
C MET A 1 20.41 -8.86 -0.20
N ASP A 2 19.87 -9.22 0.95
CA ASP A 2 20.07 -10.54 1.52
C ASP A 2 19.14 -11.58 0.86
N ASN A 3 19.33 -12.87 1.17
CA ASN A 3 18.49 -13.93 0.58
C ASN A 3 17.02 -13.82 1.00
N LYS A 4 16.74 -13.30 2.20
CA LYS A 4 15.38 -13.13 2.69
C LYS A 4 14.63 -12.08 1.86
N GLU A 5 15.23 -10.91 1.65
CA GLU A 5 14.65 -9.84 0.83
C GLU A 5 14.40 -10.30 -0.61
N ARG A 6 15.37 -11.01 -1.22
CA ARG A 6 15.23 -11.55 -2.58
C ARG A 6 14.02 -12.51 -2.70
N ILE A 7 13.83 -13.37 -1.69
CA ILE A 7 12.70 -14.31 -1.66
C ILE A 7 11.38 -13.53 -1.49
N LEU A 8 11.34 -12.51 -0.63
CA LEU A 8 10.12 -11.71 -0.42
C LEU A 8 9.73 -10.93 -1.68
N GLU A 9 10.68 -10.32 -2.40
CA GLU A 9 10.42 -9.62 -3.66
C GLU A 9 9.95 -10.57 -4.77
N ALA A 10 10.57 -11.74 -4.88
CA ALA A 10 10.13 -12.77 -5.83
C ALA A 10 8.73 -13.28 -5.47
N THR A 11 8.44 -13.44 -4.17
CA THR A 11 7.10 -13.84 -3.70
C THR A 11 6.05 -12.83 -4.13
N MET A 12 6.33 -11.53 -4.01
CA MET A 12 5.43 -10.47 -4.47
C MET A 12 5.20 -10.54 -5.99
N LYS A 13 6.25 -10.67 -6.78
CA LYS A 13 6.12 -10.80 -8.26
C LYS A 13 5.25 -11.99 -8.66
N VAL A 14 5.46 -13.14 -8.00
CA VAL A 14 4.70 -14.34 -8.30
C VAL A 14 3.25 -14.21 -7.80
N PHE A 15 3.05 -13.58 -6.64
CA PHE A 15 1.72 -13.28 -6.12
C PHE A 15 0.92 -12.39 -7.08
N ASN A 16 1.53 -11.34 -7.62
CA ASN A 16 0.87 -10.46 -8.60
C ASN A 16 0.46 -11.21 -9.88
N LYS A 17 1.24 -12.23 -10.29
CA LYS A 17 0.95 -13.04 -11.49
C LYS A 17 -0.09 -14.14 -11.24
N LYS A 18 -0.06 -14.79 -10.08
CA LYS A 18 -0.80 -16.05 -9.79
C LYS A 18 -1.82 -15.92 -8.65
N GLY A 19 -1.89 -14.78 -8.01
CA GLY A 19 -2.71 -14.56 -6.81
C GLY A 19 -2.36 -15.56 -5.71
N LEU A 20 -3.33 -15.94 -4.90
CA LEU A 20 -3.15 -16.90 -3.80
C LEU A 20 -2.83 -18.34 -4.24
N LYS A 21 -2.93 -18.65 -5.53
CA LYS A 21 -2.63 -19.99 -6.06
C LYS A 21 -1.14 -20.27 -6.24
N PHE A 22 -0.27 -19.27 -6.05
CA PHE A 22 1.17 -19.46 -6.16
C PHE A 22 1.68 -20.57 -5.21
N THR A 23 2.79 -21.19 -5.59
CA THR A 23 3.43 -22.30 -4.86
C THR A 23 4.87 -21.94 -4.51
N MET A 24 5.49 -22.72 -3.60
CA MET A 24 6.92 -22.59 -3.31
C MET A 24 7.80 -22.94 -4.52
N ASP A 25 7.29 -23.77 -5.44
CA ASP A 25 8.00 -24.12 -6.68
C ASP A 25 8.03 -22.91 -7.62
N ASP A 26 6.96 -22.14 -7.70
CA ASP A 26 6.92 -20.91 -8.50
C ASP A 26 7.94 -19.87 -8.04
N ILE A 27 8.14 -19.73 -6.72
CA ILE A 27 9.15 -18.84 -6.15
C ILE A 27 10.56 -19.37 -6.44
N ALA A 28 10.76 -20.68 -6.31
CA ALA A 28 12.03 -21.31 -6.62
C ALA A 28 12.44 -21.12 -8.09
N GLU A 29 11.47 -21.22 -9.00
CA GLU A 29 11.64 -20.97 -10.44
C GLU A 29 11.98 -19.51 -10.73
N GLU A 30 11.21 -18.55 -10.17
CA GLU A 30 11.45 -17.10 -10.34
C GLU A 30 12.86 -16.69 -9.89
N LEU A 31 13.38 -17.33 -8.82
CA LEU A 31 14.71 -17.04 -8.27
C LEU A 31 15.83 -17.91 -8.85
N SER A 32 15.52 -18.92 -9.65
CA SER A 32 16.48 -19.97 -10.05
C SER A 32 17.18 -20.59 -8.83
N MET A 33 16.42 -20.81 -7.74
CA MET A 33 16.88 -21.41 -6.48
C MET A 33 16.24 -22.77 -6.24
N SER A 34 16.88 -23.60 -5.38
CA SER A 34 16.23 -24.80 -4.92
C SER A 34 15.14 -24.49 -3.90
N LYS A 35 14.03 -25.21 -3.94
CA LYS A 35 12.96 -25.13 -2.93
C LYS A 35 13.51 -25.36 -1.50
N LYS A 36 14.51 -26.24 -1.37
CA LYS A 36 15.21 -26.48 -0.09
C LYS A 36 15.85 -25.21 0.45
N THR A 37 16.45 -24.39 -0.42
CA THR A 37 17.06 -23.10 -0.04
C THR A 37 16.02 -22.15 0.51
N ILE A 38 14.82 -22.08 -0.08
CA ILE A 38 13.73 -21.24 0.41
C ILE A 38 13.27 -21.70 1.81
N TYR A 39 13.15 -23.02 2.01
CA TYR A 39 12.76 -23.58 3.30
C TYR A 39 13.83 -23.44 4.41
N THR A 40 15.07 -23.05 4.07
CA THR A 40 16.05 -22.67 5.11
C THR A 40 15.80 -21.28 5.69
N VAL A 41 14.98 -20.46 5.00
CA VAL A 41 14.66 -19.07 5.39
C VAL A 41 13.23 -18.96 5.94
N PHE A 42 12.29 -19.73 5.39
CA PHE A 42 10.88 -19.71 5.77
C PHE A 42 10.35 -21.13 5.98
N ASP A 43 9.74 -21.38 7.14
CA ASP A 43 9.23 -22.70 7.50
C ASP A 43 8.11 -23.19 6.56
N ASN A 44 7.30 -22.29 6.06
CA ASN A 44 6.18 -22.61 5.19
C ASN A 44 5.75 -21.38 4.34
N LYS A 45 4.81 -21.63 3.42
CA LYS A 45 4.27 -20.60 2.53
C LYS A 45 3.56 -19.46 3.29
N GLU A 46 2.83 -19.78 4.35
CA GLU A 46 2.09 -18.79 5.13
C GLU A 46 3.04 -17.83 5.86
N ALA A 47 4.07 -18.36 6.54
CA ALA A 47 5.10 -17.57 7.19
C ALA A 47 5.85 -16.66 6.18
N MET A 48 6.19 -17.19 5.01
CA MET A 48 6.83 -16.42 3.94
C MET A 48 5.91 -15.31 3.45
N PHE A 49 4.63 -15.61 3.23
CA PHE A 49 3.66 -14.64 2.74
C PHE A 49 3.37 -13.54 3.77
N PHE A 50 3.24 -13.90 5.05
CA PHE A 50 3.12 -12.94 6.15
C PHE A 50 4.32 -11.98 6.20
N CYS A 51 5.54 -12.51 6.12
CA CYS A 51 6.76 -11.70 6.09
C CYS A 51 6.85 -10.82 4.83
N MET A 52 6.35 -11.29 3.69
CA MET A 52 6.29 -10.51 2.45
C MET A 52 5.38 -9.29 2.63
N VAL A 53 4.19 -9.47 3.18
CA VAL A 53 3.27 -8.34 3.46
C VAL A 53 3.93 -7.35 4.43
N ASP A 54 4.55 -7.85 5.50
CA ASP A 54 5.28 -7.03 6.48
C ASP A 54 6.38 -6.18 5.83
N TYR A 55 7.22 -6.83 5.04
CA TYR A 55 8.28 -6.15 4.28
C TYR A 55 7.73 -5.04 3.38
N CYS A 56 6.62 -5.30 2.74
CA CYS A 56 5.97 -4.33 1.87
C CYS A 56 5.41 -3.13 2.66
N LEU A 57 4.79 -3.38 3.80
CA LEU A 57 4.28 -2.32 4.68
C LEU A 57 5.41 -1.45 5.24
N ASP A 58 6.56 -2.05 5.59
CA ASP A 58 7.76 -1.32 6.00
C ASP A 58 8.29 -0.42 4.88
N LYS A 59 8.26 -0.88 3.62
CA LYS A 59 8.66 -0.05 2.46
C LYS A 59 7.72 1.14 2.25
N ILE A 60 6.41 0.96 2.44
CA ILE A 60 5.44 2.08 2.41
C ILE A 60 5.80 3.11 3.49
N LYS A 61 6.02 2.66 4.72
CA LYS A 61 6.38 3.52 5.85
C LYS A 61 7.69 4.28 5.61
N GLU A 62 8.70 3.59 5.07
CA GLU A 62 9.98 4.21 4.72
C GLU A 62 9.80 5.32 3.67
N GLN A 63 9.03 5.06 2.60
CA GLN A 63 8.77 6.06 1.56
C GLN A 63 7.93 7.23 2.08
N LYS A 64 6.91 6.99 2.90
CA LYS A 64 6.14 8.06 3.56
C LYS A 64 7.05 8.95 4.40
N ASN A 65 7.96 8.37 5.19
CA ASN A 65 8.90 9.12 6.02
C ASN A 65 9.85 9.98 5.17
N LYS A 66 10.33 9.49 4.02
CA LYS A 66 11.16 10.27 3.09
C LYS A 66 10.42 11.49 2.59
N VAL A 67 9.16 11.35 2.17
CA VAL A 67 8.34 12.48 1.72
C VAL A 67 8.12 13.48 2.85
N LEU A 68 7.78 13.01 4.05
CA LEU A 68 7.53 13.87 5.21
C LEU A 68 8.77 14.68 5.62
N SER A 69 9.96 14.10 5.51
CA SER A 69 11.23 14.73 5.89
C SER A 69 11.89 15.56 4.79
N ASP A 70 11.31 15.64 3.60
CA ASP A 70 11.86 16.42 2.48
C ASP A 70 11.47 17.90 2.62
N ASP A 71 12.42 18.72 3.08
CA ASP A 71 12.20 20.15 3.29
C ASP A 71 12.11 20.97 1.98
N THR A 72 12.34 20.37 0.83
CA THR A 72 12.17 21.03 -0.48
C THR A 72 10.73 21.03 -0.96
N LEU A 73 9.88 20.17 -0.39
CA LEU A 73 8.47 20.03 -0.75
C LEU A 73 7.59 21.00 0.07
N THR A 74 6.59 21.58 -0.61
CA THR A 74 5.53 22.33 0.07
C THR A 74 4.65 21.42 0.93
N THR A 75 3.88 21.97 1.84
CA THR A 75 2.91 21.22 2.66
C THR A 75 1.91 20.44 1.79
N VAL A 76 1.45 21.04 0.68
CA VAL A 76 0.53 20.40 -0.26
C VAL A 76 1.21 19.28 -1.03
N ASP A 77 2.46 19.49 -1.49
CA ASP A 77 3.22 18.44 -2.19
C ASP A 77 3.52 17.25 -1.27
N LYS A 78 3.88 17.52 -0.01
CA LYS A 78 4.04 16.47 1.01
C LYS A 78 2.74 15.70 1.21
N LEU A 79 1.60 16.40 1.33
CA LEU A 79 0.30 15.77 1.52
C LEU A 79 -0.06 14.84 0.34
N ARG A 80 0.08 15.33 -0.90
CA ARG A 80 -0.12 14.49 -2.09
C ARG A 80 0.85 13.31 -2.11
N GLY A 81 2.12 13.59 -1.87
CA GLY A 81 3.17 12.58 -1.90
C GLY A 81 2.93 11.43 -0.90
N VAL A 82 2.58 11.73 0.37
CA VAL A 82 2.34 10.67 1.38
C VAL A 82 1.08 9.86 1.12
N LEU A 83 0.04 10.47 0.52
CA LEU A 83 -1.21 9.78 0.18
C LEU A 83 -1.06 8.90 -1.06
N LYS A 84 -0.17 9.27 -1.99
CA LYS A 84 0.13 8.51 -3.23
C LYS A 84 1.24 7.46 -3.06
N VAL A 85 1.84 7.33 -1.87
CA VAL A 85 2.92 6.35 -1.68
C VAL A 85 2.45 4.95 -2.00
N LEU A 86 2.97 4.42 -3.08
CA LEU A 86 2.77 3.04 -3.53
C LEU A 86 4.11 2.48 -4.01
N PRO A 87 4.73 1.52 -3.28
CA PRO A 87 5.93 0.84 -3.75
C PRO A 87 5.73 0.19 -5.11
N GLU A 88 6.79 0.13 -5.92
CA GLU A 88 6.74 -0.42 -7.28
C GLU A 88 6.15 -1.84 -7.34
N CYS A 89 6.42 -2.64 -6.31
CA CYS A 89 5.89 -4.01 -6.20
C CYS A 89 4.36 -4.09 -6.06
N TYR A 90 3.67 -2.97 -5.76
CA TYR A 90 2.20 -2.92 -5.64
C TYR A 90 1.51 -2.27 -6.83
N ARG A 91 2.23 -1.70 -7.78
CA ARG A 91 1.61 -1.00 -8.92
C ARG A 91 0.69 -1.88 -9.75
N ASP A 92 1.05 -3.16 -9.86
CA ASP A 92 0.30 -4.14 -10.64
C ASP A 92 -0.48 -5.13 -9.76
N ILE A 93 -0.72 -4.77 -8.48
CA ILE A 93 -1.42 -5.68 -7.58
C ILE A 93 -2.90 -5.77 -7.94
N ASP A 94 -3.39 -6.99 -8.08
CA ASP A 94 -4.81 -7.26 -8.11
C ASP A 94 -5.36 -7.31 -6.68
N LEU A 95 -6.03 -6.24 -6.29
CA LEU A 95 -6.56 -6.08 -4.94
C LEU A 95 -7.62 -7.12 -4.56
N SER A 96 -8.31 -7.71 -5.53
CA SER A 96 -9.26 -8.80 -5.26
C SER A 96 -8.58 -10.00 -4.61
N ASN A 97 -7.30 -10.20 -4.91
CA ASN A 97 -6.47 -11.21 -4.25
C ASN A 97 -6.20 -10.90 -2.77
N LEU A 98 -6.12 -9.61 -2.40
CA LEU A 98 -5.94 -9.21 -1.00
C LEU A 98 -7.21 -9.46 -0.18
N TYR A 99 -8.39 -9.21 -0.74
CA TYR A 99 -9.64 -9.50 -0.05
C TYR A 99 -9.81 -11.01 0.25
N GLN A 100 -9.37 -11.87 -0.68
CA GLN A 100 -9.38 -13.33 -0.47
C GLN A 100 -8.46 -13.80 0.67
N LEU A 101 -7.53 -12.93 1.15
CA LEU A 101 -6.70 -13.23 2.32
C LEU A 101 -7.53 -13.44 3.59
N LYS A 102 -8.67 -12.74 3.71
CA LYS A 102 -9.54 -12.80 4.88
C LYS A 102 -9.90 -14.24 5.24
N ASP A 103 -10.22 -15.03 4.25
CA ASP A 103 -10.62 -16.42 4.46
C ASP A 103 -9.42 -17.38 4.57
N LYS A 104 -8.36 -17.13 3.83
CA LYS A 104 -7.24 -18.08 3.69
C LYS A 104 -6.07 -17.78 4.64
N TYR A 105 -5.80 -16.52 4.91
CA TYR A 105 -4.70 -16.04 5.76
C TYR A 105 -5.18 -14.89 6.65
N PRO A 106 -6.09 -15.15 7.62
CA PRO A 106 -6.74 -14.10 8.40
C PRO A 106 -5.74 -13.23 9.19
N ALA A 107 -4.66 -13.80 9.70
CA ALA A 107 -3.64 -13.03 10.41
C ALA A 107 -2.92 -12.02 9.48
N THR A 108 -2.67 -12.40 8.23
CA THR A 108 -2.08 -11.51 7.23
C THR A 108 -3.07 -10.41 6.82
N TYR A 109 -4.35 -10.75 6.68
CA TYR A 109 -5.40 -9.79 6.36
C TYR A 109 -5.56 -8.73 7.45
N LEU A 110 -5.63 -9.13 8.73
CA LEU A 110 -5.69 -8.21 9.88
C LEU A 110 -4.52 -7.22 9.87
N LYS A 111 -3.32 -7.68 9.50
CA LYS A 111 -2.15 -6.81 9.40
C LYS A 111 -2.31 -5.74 8.32
N VAL A 112 -2.93 -6.07 7.19
CA VAL A 112 -3.24 -5.09 6.13
C VAL A 112 -4.29 -4.10 6.62
N GLU A 113 -5.34 -4.55 7.30
CA GLU A 113 -6.39 -3.67 7.89
C GLU A 113 -5.76 -2.71 8.92
N GLU A 114 -5.01 -3.22 9.89
CA GLU A 114 -4.33 -2.39 10.90
C GLU A 114 -3.43 -1.32 10.25
N GLN A 115 -2.77 -1.64 9.15
CA GLN A 115 -1.94 -0.69 8.43
C GLN A 115 -2.75 0.41 7.72
N LEU A 116 -3.92 0.09 7.19
CA LEU A 116 -4.82 1.07 6.59
C LEU A 116 -5.36 2.07 7.63
N GLU A 117 -5.64 1.57 8.84
CA GLU A 117 -6.14 2.38 9.96
C GLU A 117 -5.04 3.19 10.66
N SER A 118 -3.78 2.74 10.56
CA SER A 118 -2.63 3.35 11.23
C SER A 118 -1.88 4.34 10.34
N GLY A 119 -0.99 5.12 10.95
CA GLY A 119 -0.06 5.98 10.21
C GLY A 119 -0.66 7.27 9.64
N TRP A 120 -1.83 7.67 10.12
CA TRP A 120 -2.51 8.90 9.71
C TRP A 120 -2.02 10.15 10.44
N GLU A 121 -1.30 10.01 11.56
CA GLU A 121 -0.88 11.15 12.39
C GLU A 121 -0.05 12.16 11.60
N GLY A 122 0.83 11.67 10.71
CA GLY A 122 1.64 12.53 9.82
C GLY A 122 0.78 13.29 8.80
N VAL A 123 -0.19 12.60 8.22
CA VAL A 123 -1.13 13.17 7.24
C VAL A 123 -2.05 14.21 7.89
N ILE A 124 -2.58 13.91 9.07
CA ILE A 124 -3.41 14.84 9.86
C ILE A 124 -2.62 16.10 10.19
N ARG A 125 -1.37 15.97 10.68
CA ARG A 125 -0.50 17.12 10.96
C ARG A 125 -0.22 17.98 9.73
N LEU A 126 -0.04 17.36 8.53
CA LEU A 126 0.12 18.11 7.27
C LEU A 126 -1.14 18.90 6.92
N MET A 127 -2.33 18.33 7.07
CA MET A 127 -3.57 19.04 6.84
C MET A 127 -3.76 20.21 7.82
N GLU A 128 -3.48 19.99 9.10
CA GLU A 128 -3.51 21.05 10.11
C GLU A 128 -2.49 22.16 9.83
N GLN A 129 -1.29 21.79 9.35
CA GLN A 129 -0.27 22.76 8.93
C GLN A 129 -0.76 23.55 7.72
N GLY A 130 -1.30 22.90 6.68
CA GLY A 130 -1.82 23.57 5.49
C GLY A 130 -2.98 24.53 5.80
N MET A 131 -3.82 24.22 6.81
CA MET A 131 -4.84 25.16 7.31
C MET A 131 -4.20 26.38 7.99
N ARG A 132 -3.15 26.21 8.79
CA ARG A 132 -2.41 27.34 9.40
C ARG A 132 -1.68 28.22 8.35
N GLU A 133 -1.20 27.60 7.27
CA GLU A 133 -0.56 28.27 6.13
C GLU A 133 -1.55 28.93 5.17
N ASN A 134 -2.86 28.75 5.38
CA ASN A 134 -3.95 29.16 4.48
C ASN A 134 -3.84 28.61 3.06
N VAL A 135 -3.21 27.45 2.87
CA VAL A 135 -3.20 26.70 1.60
C VAL A 135 -4.28 25.63 1.56
N ILE A 136 -4.76 25.18 2.72
CA ILE A 136 -5.91 24.27 2.89
C ILE A 136 -7.03 25.05 3.59
N ARG A 137 -8.26 24.95 3.05
CA ARG A 137 -9.45 25.54 3.66
C ARG A 137 -9.79 24.88 4.99
N PRO A 138 -10.55 25.52 5.89
CA PRO A 138 -10.99 24.90 7.14
C PRO A 138 -11.77 23.61 6.85
N ILE A 139 -11.22 22.48 7.31
CA ILE A 139 -11.79 21.13 7.17
C ILE A 139 -11.63 20.36 8.47
N ASN A 140 -12.36 19.25 8.59
CA ASN A 140 -12.06 18.24 9.60
C ASN A 140 -11.16 17.16 8.97
N PRO A 141 -9.88 17.02 9.38
CA PRO A 141 -8.95 16.03 8.81
C PRO A 141 -9.44 14.58 8.94
N HIS A 142 -10.21 14.27 9.99
CA HIS A 142 -10.76 12.93 10.19
C HIS A 142 -11.82 12.55 9.13
N ILE A 143 -12.54 13.54 8.57
CA ILE A 143 -13.46 13.27 7.45
C ILE A 143 -12.68 12.88 6.19
N VAL A 144 -11.58 13.60 5.88
CA VAL A 144 -10.71 13.26 4.75
C VAL A 144 -10.11 11.87 4.92
N LYS A 145 -9.63 11.56 6.13
CA LYS A 145 -9.17 10.21 6.50
C LYS A 145 -10.25 9.16 6.18
N THR A 146 -11.45 9.33 6.73
CA THR A 146 -12.55 8.37 6.55
C THR A 146 -12.94 8.21 5.08
N MET A 147 -12.97 9.30 4.30
CA MET A 147 -13.24 9.21 2.86
C MET A 147 -12.18 8.38 2.12
N MET A 148 -10.91 8.60 2.43
CA MET A 148 -9.82 7.84 1.83
C MET A 148 -9.85 6.37 2.21
N GLU A 149 -10.01 6.05 3.50
CA GLU A 149 -10.12 4.68 4.00
C GLU A 149 -11.30 3.94 3.37
N ALA A 150 -12.49 4.55 3.38
CA ALA A 150 -13.67 3.95 2.77
C ALA A 150 -13.49 3.70 1.26
N THR A 151 -12.81 4.61 0.54
CA THR A 151 -12.55 4.45 -0.88
C THR A 151 -11.58 3.28 -1.13
N ILE A 152 -10.49 3.21 -0.39
CA ILE A 152 -9.54 2.10 -0.50
C ILE A 152 -10.20 0.78 -0.14
N GLU A 153 -11.01 0.74 0.92
CA GLU A 153 -11.75 -0.46 1.31
C GLU A 153 -12.70 -0.93 0.19
N GLN A 154 -13.39 -0.02 -0.49
CA GLN A 154 -14.23 -0.38 -1.64
C GLN A 154 -13.40 -0.97 -2.80
N PHE A 155 -12.18 -0.51 -3.02
CA PHE A 155 -11.29 -1.09 -4.03
C PHE A 155 -10.88 -2.53 -3.68
N PHE A 156 -10.77 -2.86 -2.40
CA PHE A 156 -10.51 -4.22 -1.93
C PHE A 156 -11.73 -5.13 -1.99
N GLN A 157 -12.90 -4.62 -1.64
CA GLN A 157 -14.11 -5.43 -1.45
C GLN A 157 -14.91 -5.65 -2.73
N ARG A 158 -14.70 -4.84 -3.77
CA ARG A 158 -15.49 -4.85 -5.00
C ARG A 158 -14.61 -4.84 -6.24
N ASP A 159 -15.14 -5.42 -7.29
CA ASP A 159 -14.47 -5.50 -8.61
C ASP A 159 -14.57 -4.17 -9.40
N VAL A 160 -14.77 -3.02 -8.72
CA VAL A 160 -15.03 -1.74 -9.38
C VAL A 160 -13.88 -1.32 -10.29
N LEU A 161 -12.64 -1.55 -9.89
CA LEU A 161 -11.47 -1.24 -10.71
C LEU A 161 -11.36 -2.19 -11.89
N ILE A 162 -11.54 -3.49 -11.66
CA ILE A 162 -11.45 -4.54 -12.69
C ILE A 162 -12.53 -4.34 -13.77
N ILE A 163 -13.78 -4.10 -13.37
CA ILE A 163 -14.91 -3.89 -14.28
C ILE A 163 -14.68 -2.68 -15.19
N ASN A 164 -14.03 -1.63 -14.67
CA ASN A 164 -13.76 -0.40 -15.41
C ASN A 164 -12.37 -0.37 -16.09
N GLY A 165 -11.56 -1.43 -15.93
CA GLY A 165 -10.22 -1.52 -16.51
C GLY A 165 -9.22 -0.49 -15.96
N ILE A 166 -9.40 -0.10 -14.69
CA ILE A 166 -8.58 0.90 -14.00
C ILE A 166 -7.57 0.17 -13.11
N SER A 167 -6.30 0.51 -13.20
CA SER A 167 -5.30 -0.01 -12.27
C SER A 167 -5.43 0.65 -10.89
N TYR A 168 -4.98 -0.05 -9.85
CA TYR A 168 -5.01 0.53 -8.49
C TYR A 168 -4.17 1.82 -8.40
N ASN A 169 -3.03 1.86 -9.07
CA ASN A 169 -2.18 3.04 -9.07
C ASN A 169 -2.90 4.26 -9.67
N GLU A 170 -3.54 4.09 -10.84
CA GLU A 170 -4.34 5.16 -11.47
C GLU A 170 -5.47 5.61 -10.57
N ALA A 171 -6.22 4.67 -9.98
CA ALA A 171 -7.31 4.98 -9.07
C ALA A 171 -6.85 5.73 -7.82
N LEU A 172 -5.72 5.32 -7.22
CA LEU A 172 -5.15 5.97 -6.05
C LEU A 172 -4.70 7.40 -6.36
N GLU A 173 -4.01 7.59 -7.49
CA GLU A 173 -3.57 8.91 -7.95
C GLU A 173 -4.76 9.85 -8.15
N GLU A 174 -5.79 9.40 -8.86
CA GLU A 174 -6.99 10.21 -9.15
C GLU A 174 -7.78 10.54 -7.88
N VAL A 175 -7.99 9.56 -6.98
CA VAL A 175 -8.67 9.80 -5.69
C VAL A 175 -7.92 10.83 -4.84
N VAL A 176 -6.60 10.72 -4.77
CA VAL A 176 -5.78 11.67 -4.02
C VAL A 176 -5.87 13.07 -4.63
N ASP A 177 -5.82 13.19 -5.96
CA ASP A 177 -5.94 14.49 -6.63
C ASP A 177 -7.33 15.11 -6.40
N ILE A 178 -8.40 14.35 -6.54
CA ILE A 178 -9.77 14.82 -6.25
C ILE A 178 -9.90 15.30 -4.81
N LEU A 179 -9.41 14.50 -3.84
CA LEU A 179 -9.52 14.84 -2.41
C LEU A 179 -8.66 16.07 -2.05
N VAL A 180 -7.41 16.11 -2.52
CA VAL A 180 -6.51 17.21 -2.18
C VAL A 180 -6.95 18.50 -2.87
N ASP A 181 -7.29 18.48 -4.16
CA ASP A 181 -7.81 19.67 -4.87
C ASP A 181 -9.11 20.18 -4.23
N GLY A 182 -9.97 19.28 -3.78
CA GLY A 182 -11.22 19.62 -3.10
C GLY A 182 -11.04 20.33 -1.76
N ILE A 183 -9.86 20.28 -1.14
CA ILE A 183 -9.58 20.92 0.15
C ILE A 183 -8.63 22.12 0.04
N LEU A 184 -8.07 22.42 -1.12
CA LEU A 184 -7.25 23.61 -1.30
C LEU A 184 -8.10 24.89 -1.17
N VAL A 185 -7.44 25.97 -0.77
CA VAL A 185 -8.05 27.30 -0.86
C VAL A 185 -8.13 27.67 -2.35
N ASN A 186 -9.34 27.95 -2.83
CA ASN A 186 -9.53 28.49 -4.18
C ASN A 186 -9.24 30.00 -4.14
N ASP A 187 -8.47 30.50 -5.10
CA ASP A 187 -8.25 31.92 -5.35
C ASP A 187 -9.56 32.64 -5.74
#